data_4c15713039540a6aed73d614b185020f
#
_entry.id   4c15713039540a6aed73d614b185020f
#
_cell.length_a   1.000
_cell.length_b   1.000
_cell.length_c   1.000
_cell.angle_alpha   90.00
_cell.angle_beta   90.00
_cell.angle_gamma   90.00
#
_symmetry.space_group_name_H-M   'P 1'
#
loop_
_entity.id
_entity.type
_entity.pdbx_description
1 polymer ?
#
loop_
_entity_poly.entity_id
_entity_poly.type
_entity_poly.pdbx_seq_one_letter_code
_entity_poly.pdbx_strand_id
1 'polypeptide(L)' 'MIVDKDNLFTEQAEWYAGLCYLQTHEEKKAIRQFRKIAQKGGFYQRKAQDILKKIKTAE' A
#
# COMPACT_ATOMS: atom_id res chain seq x y z
N MET A 1 4.38 -22.46 -10.65
CA MET A 1 3.75 -22.39 -10.25
C MET A 1 2.83 -21.40 -9.68
N ILE A 2 2.35 -21.60 -8.60
CA ILE A 2 1.33 -20.81 -8.02
C ILE A 2 1.79 -19.50 -7.51
N VAL A 3 3.08 -19.34 -7.52
CA VAL A 3 3.68 -18.13 -6.99
C VAL A 3 3.10 -16.87 -7.60
N ASP A 4 2.86 -16.90 -8.89
CA ASP A 4 2.34 -15.73 -9.57
C ASP A 4 0.98 -15.32 -9.04
N LYS A 5 0.14 -16.27 -8.80
CA LYS A 5 -1.17 -15.98 -8.27
C LYS A 5 -1.07 -15.42 -6.86
N ASP A 6 -0.18 -15.99 -6.09
CA ASP A 6 -0.01 -15.51 -4.73
C ASP A 6 0.43 -14.07 -4.72
N ASN A 7 1.26 -13.70 -5.67
CA ASN A 7 1.73 -12.33 -5.75
C ASN A 7 0.58 -11.35 -5.95
N LEU A 8 -0.33 -11.69 -6.84
CA LEU A 8 -1.46 -10.82 -7.10
C LEU A 8 -2.32 -10.67 -5.86
N PHE A 9 -2.61 -11.77 -5.22
CA PHE A 9 -3.41 -11.73 -4.01
C PHE A 9 -2.72 -10.94 -2.93
N THR A 10 -1.43 -11.15 -2.80
CA THR A 10 -0.67 -10.46 -1.78
C THR A 10 -0.70 -8.95 -2.01
N GLU A 11 -0.55 -8.54 -3.26
CA GLU A 11 -0.57 -7.12 -3.55
C GLU A 11 -1.92 -6.50 -3.23
N GLN A 12 -2.98 -7.17 -3.59
CA GLN A 12 -4.32 -6.67 -3.28
C GLN A 12 -4.55 -6.60 -1.79
N ALA A 13 -4.16 -7.64 -1.09
CA ALA A 13 -4.34 -7.68 0.35
C ALA A 13 -3.58 -6.56 1.02
N GLU A 14 -2.37 -6.33 0.59
CA GLU A 14 -1.56 -5.27 1.16
C GLU A 14 -2.15 -3.91 0.86
N TRP A 15 -2.66 -3.73 -0.34
CA TRP A 15 -3.30 -2.49 -0.72
C TRP A 15 -4.51 -2.21 0.17
N TYR A 16 -5.36 -3.19 0.32
CA TYR A 16 -6.55 -3.03 1.15
C TYR A 16 -6.18 -2.80 2.61
N ALA A 17 -5.14 -3.45 3.07
CA ALA A 17 -4.71 -3.25 4.44
C ALA A 17 -4.32 -1.78 4.66
N GLY A 18 -3.61 -1.21 3.69
CA GLY A 18 -3.27 0.19 3.79
C GLY A 18 -4.48 1.09 3.84
N LEU A 19 -5.47 0.79 3.01
CA LEU A 19 -6.69 1.57 3.02
C LEU A 19 -7.40 1.45 4.37
N CYS A 20 -7.41 0.27 4.94
CA CYS A 20 -8.03 0.08 6.24
C CYS A 20 -7.34 0.93 7.30
N TYR A 21 -6.01 0.97 7.26
CA TYR A 21 -5.29 1.78 8.21
C TYR A 21 -5.69 3.24 8.10
N LEU A 22 -5.88 3.71 6.87
CA LEU A 22 -6.30 5.09 6.67
C LEU A 22 -7.66 5.33 7.28
N GLN A 23 -8.56 4.37 7.13
CA GLN A 23 -9.91 4.53 7.64
C GLN A 23 -9.94 4.54 9.17
N THR A 24 -9.03 3.83 9.79
CA THR A 24 -8.98 3.78 11.24
C THR A 24 -8.05 4.82 11.83
N HIS A 25 -7.62 5.77 11.00
CA HIS A 25 -6.76 6.86 11.45
C HIS A 25 -5.39 6.38 11.93
N GLU A 26 -4.95 5.25 11.43
CA GLU A 26 -3.63 4.75 11.76
C GLU A 26 -2.67 5.14 10.66
N GLU A 27 -2.39 6.42 10.59
CA GLU A 27 -1.59 6.96 9.50
C GLU A 27 -0.19 6.37 9.45
N LYS A 28 0.41 6.20 10.60
CA LYS A 28 1.77 5.67 10.63
C LYS A 28 1.83 4.27 10.02
N LYS A 29 0.86 3.46 10.38
CA LYS A 29 0.81 2.12 9.83
C LYS A 29 0.50 2.16 8.34
N ALA A 30 -0.38 3.06 7.94
CA ALA A 30 -0.70 3.19 6.53
C ALA A 30 0.53 3.59 5.73
N ILE A 31 1.30 4.53 6.25
CA ILE A 31 2.49 4.97 5.56
C ILE A 31 3.45 3.81 5.39
N ARG A 32 3.65 3.04 6.42
CA ARG A 32 4.52 1.88 6.32
C ARG A 32 4.03 0.90 5.27
N GLN A 33 2.74 0.66 5.30
CA GLN A 33 2.15 -0.29 4.37
C GLN A 33 2.33 0.17 2.93
N PHE A 34 2.03 1.43 2.66
CA PHE A 34 2.15 1.93 1.31
C PHE A 34 3.60 2.06 0.88
N ARG A 35 4.49 2.33 1.80
CA ARG A 35 5.90 2.35 1.47
C ARG A 35 6.37 0.99 0.98
N LYS A 36 5.92 -0.04 1.66
CA LYS A 36 6.25 -1.39 1.25
C LYS A 36 5.79 -1.63 -0.18
N ILE A 37 4.55 -1.24 -0.44
CA ILE A 37 3.98 -1.46 -1.76
C ILE A 37 4.77 -0.68 -2.81
N ALA A 38 5.12 0.54 -2.50
CA ALA A 38 5.84 1.37 -3.44
C ALA A 38 7.23 0.82 -3.74
N GLN A 39 7.87 0.27 -2.72
CA GLN A 39 9.20 -0.29 -2.91
C GLN A 39 9.18 -1.59 -3.68
N LYS A 40 8.12 -2.35 -3.46
CA LYS A 40 8.01 -3.62 -4.14
C LYS A 40 7.85 -3.46 -5.63
N GLY A 41 7.23 -2.37 -6.02
CA GLY A 41 6.86 -2.21 -7.41
C GLY A 41 5.55 -2.91 -7.66
N GLY A 42 5.24 -3.15 -8.90
CA GLY A 42 4.03 -3.85 -9.24
C GLY A 42 2.90 -2.92 -9.60
N PHE A 43 1.73 -3.48 -9.62
CA PHE A 43 0.57 -2.75 -10.11
C PHE A 43 0.21 -1.54 -9.26
N TYR A 44 0.31 -1.67 -7.97
CA TYR A 44 -0.12 -0.62 -7.06
C TYR A 44 0.99 0.35 -6.69
N GLN A 45 2.16 0.20 -7.28
CA GLN A 45 3.29 1.03 -6.90
C GLN A 45 2.97 2.52 -7.03
N ARG A 46 2.45 2.90 -8.18
CA ARG A 46 2.13 4.30 -8.43
C ARG A 46 1.07 4.81 -7.49
N LYS A 47 0.04 4.01 -7.30
CA LYS A 47 -1.04 4.41 -6.41
C LYS A 47 -0.53 4.59 -4.99
N ALA A 48 0.36 3.72 -4.57
CA ALA A 48 0.91 3.84 -3.23
C ALA A 48 1.74 5.11 -3.10
N GLN A 49 2.53 5.42 -4.11
CA GLN A 49 3.32 6.63 -4.08
C GLN A 49 2.43 7.87 -4.01
N ASP A 50 1.35 7.84 -4.74
CA ASP A 50 0.40 8.94 -4.73
C ASP A 50 -0.15 9.17 -3.33
N ILE A 51 -0.57 8.09 -2.71
CA ILE A 51 -1.13 8.19 -1.37
C ILE A 51 -0.09 8.67 -0.38
N LEU A 52 1.13 8.17 -0.51
CA LEU A 52 2.20 8.60 0.38
C LEU A 52 2.43 10.10 0.26
N LYS A 53 2.37 10.61 -0.94
CA LYS A 53 2.54 12.03 -1.16
C LYS A 53 1.44 12.81 -0.46
N LYS A 54 0.22 12.35 -0.60
CA LYS A 54 -0.91 13.03 0.00
C LYS A 54 -0.81 13.04 1.52
N ILE A 55 -0.45 11.93 2.08
CA ILE A 55 -0.33 11.84 3.53
C ILE A 55 0.75 12.77 4.03
N LYS A 56 1.88 12.76 3.36
CA LYS A 56 2.99 13.60 3.76
C LYS A 56 2.62 15.07 3.65
N THR A 57 1.94 15.40 2.58
CA THR A 57 1.55 16.79 2.35
C THR A 57 0.59 17.27 3.43
N ALA A 58 -0.27 16.37 3.86
CA ALA A 58 -1.25 16.71 4.86
C ALA A 58 -0.60 17.06 6.19
N GLU A 59 0.58 16.53 6.40
CA GLU A 59 1.30 16.86 7.60
C GLU A 59 1.78 18.27 7.59
#